data_f46206b98ab3bc52339d6454dd92198c
#
_entry.id   f46206b98ab3bc52339d6454dd92198c
#
_cell.length_a   1.000
_cell.length_b   1.000
_cell.length_c   1.000
_cell.angle_alpha   90.00
_cell.angle_beta   90.00
_cell.angle_gamma   90.00
#
_symmetry.space_group_name_H-M   'P 1'
#
loop_
_entity.id
_entity.type
_entity.pdbx_description
1 polymer ?
#
loop_
_entity_poly.entity_id
_entity_poly.type
_entity_poly.pdbx_seq_one_letter_code
_entity_poly.pdbx_strand_id
1 'polypeptide(L)'
;MVELKEPLATLWRGKDAFAEVKKLNGEVFRELETRRTLRFELSGKSYFLKWHKGTTLKEIIKNLLSLRMPVLGADREWHAIHRLSDVGVDTMKGIGFGEKGLNPLTRTSFIITEDLTPTISLEDYCADWAVNPPDIRVKRMLIARVATMVRKMHTAGINHRDCYICHFLLHLPFTGREDELKISVIDLHRAQIRAKVPRRWRDKDLIGLYFSSMNIGLTQRDIWRFMKVYFGMPLRDIYRLEIDLLKKARIKAGKIEARTIRKNL
;
A
#
# COMPACT_ATOMS: atom_id res chain seq x y z
N MET A 1 -5.27 6.39 23.02
CA MET A 1 -3.91 5.82 22.94
C MET A 1 -3.04 6.76 22.13
N VAL A 2 -1.78 7.01 22.54
CA VAL A 2 -0.80 7.80 21.77
C VAL A 2 0.53 7.08 21.84
N GLU A 3 1.16 6.90 20.70
CA GLU A 3 2.51 6.34 20.54
C GLU A 3 3.34 7.32 19.73
N LEU A 4 4.49 7.77 20.28
CA LEU A 4 5.41 8.69 19.62
C LEU A 4 6.81 8.10 19.66
N LYS A 5 7.51 8.17 18.53
CA LYS A 5 8.94 7.85 18.41
C LYS A 5 9.73 9.13 18.14
N GLU A 6 11.05 9.06 18.22
CA GLU A 6 11.88 10.21 17.90
C GLU A 6 11.71 10.66 16.43
N PRO A 7 11.71 11.96 16.16
CA PRO A 7 11.95 13.10 17.07
C PRO A 7 10.72 13.58 17.84
N LEU A 8 9.50 13.08 17.52
CA LEU A 8 8.26 13.57 18.13
C LEU A 8 8.17 13.29 19.64
N ALA A 9 8.72 12.16 20.10
CA ALA A 9 8.72 11.79 21.51
C ALA A 9 9.40 12.86 22.38
N THR A 10 10.50 13.44 21.92
CA THR A 10 11.19 14.52 22.61
C THR A 10 10.48 15.86 22.45
N LEU A 11 10.07 16.23 21.23
CA LEU A 11 9.46 17.54 20.93
C LEU A 11 8.10 17.75 21.58
N TRP A 12 7.34 16.68 21.75
CA TRP A 12 5.99 16.72 22.31
C TRP A 12 5.91 16.16 23.73
N ARG A 13 7.05 15.99 24.39
CA ARG A 13 7.08 15.54 25.80
C ARG A 13 6.26 16.48 26.68
N GLY A 14 5.29 15.93 27.41
CA GLY A 14 4.39 16.70 28.30
C GLY A 14 3.32 17.54 27.58
N LYS A 15 3.19 17.42 26.23
CA LYS A 15 2.18 18.15 25.46
C LYS A 15 1.06 17.22 24.98
N ASP A 16 -0.12 17.78 24.70
CA ASP A 16 -1.19 17.04 24.03
C ASP A 16 -0.84 16.83 22.55
N ALA A 17 -0.52 15.60 22.17
CA ALA A 17 -0.17 15.23 20.80
C ALA A 17 -1.26 15.61 19.79
N PHE A 18 -2.54 15.56 20.15
CA PHE A 18 -3.65 15.98 19.29
C PHE A 18 -3.67 17.49 19.05
N ALA A 19 -3.26 18.27 20.05
CA ALA A 19 -3.11 19.72 19.90
C ALA A 19 -1.88 20.06 19.03
N GLU A 20 -0.76 19.38 19.24
CA GLU A 20 0.46 19.60 18.45
C GLU A 20 0.29 19.21 16.97
N VAL A 21 -0.37 18.08 16.68
CA VAL A 21 -0.67 17.65 15.30
C VAL A 21 -1.49 18.71 14.54
N LYS A 22 -2.43 19.39 15.19
CA LYS A 22 -3.25 20.44 14.54
C LYS A 22 -2.45 21.69 14.15
N LYS A 23 -1.31 21.94 14.81
CA LYS A 23 -0.42 23.06 14.52
C LYS A 23 0.51 22.80 13.34
N LEU A 24 0.63 21.52 12.91
CA LEU A 24 1.49 21.15 11.79
C LEU A 24 0.95 21.77 10.49
N ASN A 25 1.85 22.48 9.81
CA ASN A 25 1.60 23.12 8.53
C ASN A 25 2.55 22.56 7.48
N GLY A 26 2.08 22.52 6.23
CA GLY A 26 2.88 22.01 5.12
C GLY A 26 2.06 21.90 3.84
N GLU A 27 2.58 21.19 2.88
CA GLU A 27 1.93 20.94 1.60
C GLU A 27 0.75 19.98 1.76
N VAL A 28 -0.46 20.43 1.40
CA VAL A 28 -1.69 19.63 1.53
C VAL A 28 -1.90 18.78 0.28
N PHE A 29 -1.75 17.47 0.41
CA PHE A 29 -2.00 16.51 -0.68
C PHE A 29 -3.48 16.13 -0.81
N ARG A 30 -4.20 16.14 0.30
CA ARG A 30 -5.62 15.82 0.31
C ARG A 30 -6.30 16.45 1.50
N GLU A 31 -7.43 17.11 1.23
CA GLU A 31 -8.30 17.63 2.26
C GLU A 31 -9.75 17.26 1.97
N LEU A 32 -10.36 16.58 2.91
CA LEU A 32 -11.77 16.21 2.93
C LEU A 32 -12.34 16.59 4.31
N GLU A 33 -13.65 16.67 4.44
CA GLU A 33 -14.31 17.01 5.71
C GLU A 33 -13.83 16.14 6.88
N THR A 34 -13.60 14.85 6.64
CA THR A 34 -13.23 13.85 7.67
C THR A 34 -11.77 13.42 7.61
N ARG A 35 -10.97 13.90 6.66
CA ARG A 35 -9.59 13.45 6.47
C ARG A 35 -8.71 14.54 5.87
N ARG A 36 -7.51 14.73 6.46
CA ARG A 36 -6.46 15.60 5.93
C ARG A 36 -5.17 14.81 5.79
N THR A 37 -4.49 14.97 4.65
CA THR A 37 -3.15 14.43 4.42
C THR A 37 -2.24 15.60 4.04
N LEU A 38 -1.18 15.81 4.78
CA LEU A 38 -0.21 16.85 4.51
C LEU A 38 1.23 16.31 4.64
N ARG A 39 2.12 16.90 3.87
CA ARG A 39 3.58 16.73 3.97
C ARG A 39 4.14 17.91 4.72
N PHE A 40 5.00 17.66 5.71
CA PHE A 40 5.63 18.72 6.51
C PHE A 40 7.10 18.39 6.77
N GLU A 41 7.86 19.41 7.08
CA GLU A 41 9.26 19.27 7.44
C GLU A 41 9.45 19.45 8.95
N LEU A 42 10.34 18.65 9.52
CA LEU A 42 10.74 18.71 10.91
C LEU A 42 12.22 18.36 11.02
N SER A 43 13.03 19.26 11.58
CA SER A 43 14.48 19.05 11.76
C SER A 43 15.19 18.60 10.47
N GLY A 44 14.85 19.21 9.32
CA GLY A 44 15.45 18.95 8.02
C GLY A 44 15.04 17.61 7.39
N LYS A 45 14.02 16.93 7.91
CA LYS A 45 13.43 15.73 7.33
C LYS A 45 11.97 15.95 6.99
N SER A 46 11.52 15.26 5.92
CA SER A 46 10.15 15.31 5.45
C SER A 46 9.32 14.18 6.04
N TYR A 47 8.07 14.48 6.36
CA TYR A 47 7.11 13.56 6.97
C TYR A 47 5.73 13.74 6.37
N PHE A 48 4.93 12.67 6.40
CA PHE A 48 3.51 12.70 6.06
C PHE A 48 2.65 12.56 7.31
N LEU A 49 1.71 13.48 7.48
CA LEU A 49 0.62 13.36 8.45
C LEU A 49 -0.66 12.94 7.72
N LYS A 50 -1.31 11.91 8.20
CA LYS A 50 -2.70 11.59 7.89
C LYS A 50 -3.55 11.78 9.14
N TRP A 51 -4.44 12.75 9.09
CA TRP A 51 -5.39 13.07 10.17
C TRP A 51 -6.77 12.57 9.77
N HIS A 52 -7.45 11.88 10.68
CA HIS A 52 -8.82 11.42 10.52
C HIS A 52 -9.69 12.03 11.62
N LYS A 53 -10.79 12.66 11.23
CA LYS A 53 -11.92 12.99 12.09
C LYS A 53 -12.95 11.85 12.00
N GLY A 54 -13.91 11.83 12.90
CA GLY A 54 -15.00 10.85 12.86
C GLY A 54 -15.68 10.76 11.49
N THR A 55 -16.33 9.64 11.24
CA THR A 55 -17.05 9.42 9.98
C THR A 55 -18.48 9.95 10.08
N THR A 56 -19.09 10.34 8.96
CA THR A 56 -20.50 10.78 8.94
C THR A 56 -21.45 9.58 8.93
N LEU A 57 -22.65 9.75 9.52
CA LEU A 57 -23.72 8.73 9.44
C LEU A 57 -24.03 8.33 7.99
N LYS A 58 -24.02 9.30 7.06
CA LYS A 58 -24.22 9.07 5.63
C LYS A 58 -23.14 8.14 5.05
N GLU A 59 -21.89 8.29 5.49
CA GLU A 59 -20.78 7.46 5.03
C GLU A 59 -20.83 6.05 5.65
N ILE A 60 -21.26 5.92 6.89
CA ILE A 60 -21.52 4.62 7.55
C ILE A 60 -22.60 3.87 6.80
N ILE A 61 -23.76 4.49 6.54
CA ILE A 61 -24.88 3.89 5.84
C ILE A 61 -24.48 3.50 4.41
N LYS A 62 -23.79 4.36 3.67
CA LYS A 62 -23.27 4.07 2.34
C LYS A 62 -22.31 2.87 2.32
N ASN A 63 -21.45 2.77 3.30
CA ASN A 63 -20.53 1.64 3.42
C ASN A 63 -21.24 0.35 3.82
N LEU A 64 -22.21 0.39 4.73
CA LEU A 64 -23.07 -0.74 5.11
C LEU A 64 -23.88 -1.27 3.92
N LEU A 65 -24.54 -0.40 3.19
CA LEU A 65 -25.29 -0.75 1.97
C LEU A 65 -24.38 -1.35 0.88
N SER A 66 -23.10 -0.95 0.86
CA SER A 66 -22.10 -1.48 -0.06
C SER A 66 -21.36 -2.72 0.48
N LEU A 67 -21.79 -3.28 1.63
CA LEU A 67 -21.09 -4.36 2.36
C LEU A 67 -19.60 -4.08 2.55
N ARG A 68 -19.23 -2.81 2.76
CA ARG A 68 -17.86 -2.37 2.98
C ARG A 68 -17.69 -1.92 4.42
N MET A 69 -16.60 -2.33 5.06
CA MET A 69 -16.21 -1.78 6.35
C MET A 69 -15.65 -0.37 6.15
N PRO A 70 -16.18 0.66 6.83
CA PRO A 70 -15.61 2.00 6.77
C PRO A 70 -14.17 2.00 7.31
N VAL A 71 -13.35 2.91 6.80
CA VAL A 71 -12.03 3.20 7.39
C VAL A 71 -12.28 4.13 8.56
N LEU A 72 -12.20 3.58 9.77
CA LEU A 72 -12.57 4.28 11.01
C LEU A 72 -11.40 5.00 11.69
N GLY A 73 -10.19 4.97 11.11
CA GLY A 73 -9.03 5.61 11.72
C GLY A 73 -7.70 5.16 11.13
N ALA A 74 -6.62 5.59 11.75
CA ALA A 74 -5.24 5.33 11.36
C ALA A 74 -4.68 4.02 11.96
N ASP A 75 -5.43 3.35 12.84
CA ASP A 75 -5.02 2.15 13.57
C ASP A 75 -4.57 1.00 12.65
N ARG A 76 -5.32 0.76 11.59
CA ARG A 76 -5.00 -0.31 10.62
C ARG A 76 -3.69 -0.07 9.90
N GLU A 77 -3.46 1.17 9.47
CA GLU A 77 -2.22 1.54 8.80
C GLU A 77 -1.03 1.43 9.75
N TRP A 78 -1.19 1.89 11.00
CA TRP A 78 -0.16 1.79 12.05
C TRP A 78 0.25 0.33 12.31
N HIS A 79 -0.71 -0.55 12.57
CA HIS A 79 -0.44 -1.95 12.82
C HIS A 79 0.09 -2.69 11.59
N ALA A 80 -0.38 -2.34 10.38
CA ALA A 80 0.12 -2.94 9.15
C ALA A 80 1.59 -2.58 8.89
N ILE A 81 1.99 -1.32 9.11
CA ILE A 81 3.38 -0.87 9.01
C ILE A 81 4.29 -1.71 9.92
N HIS A 82 3.94 -1.84 11.21
CA HIS A 82 4.74 -2.61 12.16
C HIS A 82 4.82 -4.09 11.74
N ARG A 83 3.68 -4.69 11.42
CA ARG A 83 3.63 -6.10 11.04
C ARG A 83 4.42 -6.40 9.77
N LEU A 84 4.43 -5.49 8.78
CA LEU A 84 5.25 -5.63 7.57
C LEU A 84 6.74 -5.52 7.88
N SER A 85 7.12 -4.57 8.73
CA SER A 85 8.49 -4.40 9.21
C SER A 85 9.01 -5.67 9.89
N ASP A 86 8.20 -6.28 10.78
CA ASP A 86 8.55 -7.50 11.50
C ASP A 86 8.87 -8.68 10.58
N VAL A 87 8.24 -8.73 9.40
CA VAL A 87 8.47 -9.81 8.41
C VAL A 87 9.44 -9.42 7.30
N GLY A 88 10.14 -8.29 7.45
CA GLY A 88 11.14 -7.81 6.50
C GLY A 88 10.53 -7.44 5.14
N VAL A 89 9.40 -6.75 5.17
CA VAL A 89 8.82 -6.07 4.01
C VAL A 89 8.96 -4.57 4.23
N ASP A 90 9.77 -3.92 3.38
CA ASP A 90 9.98 -2.48 3.48
C ASP A 90 8.67 -1.71 3.24
N THR A 91 8.42 -0.74 4.09
CA THR A 91 7.26 0.16 4.05
C THR A 91 7.63 1.50 4.69
N MET A 92 6.66 2.38 4.84
CA MET A 92 6.83 3.64 5.55
C MET A 92 7.22 3.39 7.01
N LYS A 93 8.05 4.24 7.58
CA LYS A 93 8.36 4.18 9.01
C LYS A 93 7.40 5.08 9.80
N GLY A 94 6.58 4.47 10.64
CA GLY A 94 5.69 5.19 11.55
C GLY A 94 6.47 5.81 12.72
N ILE A 95 6.32 7.12 12.92
CA ILE A 95 6.96 7.85 14.02
C ILE A 95 5.95 8.46 15.01
N GLY A 96 4.67 8.52 14.65
CA GLY A 96 3.62 9.00 15.53
C GLY A 96 2.28 8.38 15.19
N PHE A 97 1.56 7.97 16.21
CA PHE A 97 0.20 7.48 16.12
C PHE A 97 -0.60 7.97 17.32
N GLY A 98 -1.84 8.35 17.08
CA GLY A 98 -2.77 8.68 18.15
C GLY A 98 -4.20 8.36 17.77
N GLU A 99 -4.96 7.92 18.78
CA GLU A 99 -6.37 7.63 18.65
C GLU A 99 -7.13 8.06 19.91
N LYS A 100 -8.26 8.75 19.72
CA LYS A 100 -9.12 9.30 20.79
C LYS A 100 -10.59 9.16 20.40
N GLY A 101 -11.40 8.72 21.36
CA GLY A 101 -12.84 8.50 21.22
C GLY A 101 -13.20 7.06 20.84
N LEU A 102 -14.28 6.54 21.45
CA LEU A 102 -14.81 5.20 21.20
C LEU A 102 -15.90 5.22 20.11
N ASN A 103 -16.63 6.32 19.99
CA ASN A 103 -17.70 6.46 19.02
C ASN A 103 -17.12 6.71 17.62
N PRO A 104 -17.42 5.89 16.61
CA PRO A 104 -16.94 6.07 15.23
C PRO A 104 -17.25 7.44 14.62
N LEU A 105 -18.33 8.09 15.05
CA LEU A 105 -18.76 9.41 14.56
C LEU A 105 -17.89 10.56 15.09
N THR A 106 -17.27 10.39 16.26
CA THR A 106 -16.45 11.41 16.92
C THR A 106 -14.99 10.99 17.12
N ARG A 107 -14.67 9.75 16.75
CA ARG A 107 -13.32 9.21 16.87
C ARG A 107 -12.34 10.02 16.03
N THR A 108 -11.26 10.46 16.66
CA THR A 108 -10.18 11.18 15.99
C THR A 108 -8.92 10.34 16.04
N SER A 109 -8.18 10.28 14.95
CA SER A 109 -6.89 9.60 14.93
C SER A 109 -5.91 10.28 13.98
N PHE A 110 -4.63 10.05 14.21
CA PHE A 110 -3.58 10.47 13.30
C PHE A 110 -2.50 9.42 13.18
N ILE A 111 -1.81 9.43 12.07
CA ILE A 111 -0.55 8.72 11.85
C ILE A 111 0.45 9.68 11.20
N ILE A 112 1.68 9.63 11.68
CA ILE A 112 2.82 10.35 11.09
C ILE A 112 3.85 9.33 10.66
N THR A 113 4.26 9.41 9.41
CA THR A 113 5.27 8.52 8.81
C THR A 113 6.42 9.34 8.22
N GLU A 114 7.63 8.77 8.21
CA GLU A 114 8.74 9.34 7.45
C GLU A 114 8.37 9.35 5.95
N ASP A 115 8.75 10.41 5.25
CA ASP A 115 8.68 10.47 3.79
C ASP A 115 9.76 9.55 3.18
N LEU A 116 9.41 8.81 2.14
CA LEU A 116 10.29 7.85 1.49
C LEU A 116 11.13 8.46 0.33
N THR A 117 11.31 9.76 0.35
CA THR A 117 12.07 10.48 -0.71
C THR A 117 13.58 10.19 -0.62
N PRO A 118 14.31 10.07 -1.76
CA PRO A 118 13.78 10.06 -3.12
C PRO A 118 13.29 8.68 -3.55
N THR A 119 12.06 8.62 -4.10
CA THR A 119 11.46 7.40 -4.64
C THR A 119 10.67 7.68 -5.91
N ILE A 120 10.43 6.64 -6.69
CA ILE A 120 9.52 6.64 -7.84
C ILE A 120 8.57 5.47 -7.73
N SER A 121 7.31 5.63 -8.13
CA SER A 121 6.38 4.51 -8.17
C SER A 121 6.82 3.50 -9.25
N LEU A 122 6.56 2.19 -9.04
CA LEU A 122 6.83 1.21 -10.10
C LEU A 122 5.93 1.43 -11.32
N GLU A 123 4.78 2.06 -11.18
CA GLU A 123 3.93 2.45 -12.29
C GLU A 123 4.64 3.45 -13.20
N ASP A 124 5.20 4.53 -12.62
CA ASP A 124 5.93 5.55 -13.35
C ASP A 124 7.28 5.04 -13.86
N TYR A 125 8.00 4.25 -13.05
CA TYR A 125 9.28 3.66 -13.44
C TYR A 125 9.15 2.71 -14.64
N CYS A 126 8.02 2.03 -14.76
CA CYS A 126 7.75 1.07 -15.83
C CYS A 126 6.89 1.65 -16.96
N ALA A 127 6.54 2.93 -16.93
CA ALA A 127 5.55 3.52 -17.82
C ALA A 127 5.88 3.36 -19.33
N ASP A 128 7.15 3.40 -19.68
CA ASP A 128 7.63 3.29 -21.06
C ASP A 128 8.10 1.88 -21.48
N TRP A 129 8.07 0.89 -20.58
CA TRP A 129 8.62 -0.46 -20.84
C TRP A 129 7.98 -1.20 -22.01
N ALA A 130 6.76 -0.82 -22.41
CA ALA A 130 6.11 -1.38 -23.58
C ALA A 130 6.82 -0.97 -24.89
N VAL A 131 7.44 0.22 -24.90
CA VAL A 131 8.16 0.78 -26.04
C VAL A 131 9.68 0.65 -25.84
N ASN A 132 10.17 0.96 -24.65
CA ASN A 132 11.58 0.92 -24.28
C ASN A 132 11.78 -0.15 -23.17
N PRO A 133 11.85 -1.43 -23.52
CA PRO A 133 11.98 -2.49 -22.53
C PRO A 133 13.31 -2.37 -21.76
N PRO A 134 13.32 -2.51 -20.44
CA PRO A 134 14.53 -2.45 -19.64
C PRO A 134 15.43 -3.66 -19.87
N ASP A 135 16.64 -3.62 -19.33
CA ASP A 135 17.47 -4.83 -19.25
C ASP A 135 16.68 -5.98 -18.61
N ILE A 136 16.80 -7.15 -19.23
CA ILE A 136 16.02 -8.35 -18.82
C ILE A 136 16.32 -8.78 -17.37
N ARG A 137 17.53 -8.51 -16.85
CA ARG A 137 17.91 -8.81 -15.48
C ARG A 137 17.19 -7.88 -14.52
N VAL A 138 17.16 -6.57 -14.82
CA VAL A 138 16.42 -5.56 -14.05
C VAL A 138 14.94 -5.93 -13.98
N LYS A 139 14.34 -6.22 -15.12
CA LYS A 139 12.92 -6.63 -15.20
C LYS A 139 12.63 -7.84 -14.31
N ARG A 140 13.46 -8.88 -14.42
CA ARG A 140 13.30 -10.13 -13.64
C ARG A 140 13.47 -9.90 -12.15
N MET A 141 14.42 -9.07 -11.76
CA MET A 141 14.74 -8.73 -10.38
C MET A 141 13.58 -7.97 -9.72
N LEU A 142 13.02 -6.95 -10.39
CA LEU A 142 11.85 -6.20 -9.90
C LEU A 142 10.63 -7.11 -9.73
N ILE A 143 10.35 -7.97 -10.72
CA ILE A 143 9.25 -8.95 -10.65
C ILE A 143 9.42 -9.88 -9.45
N ALA A 144 10.61 -10.42 -9.24
CA ALA A 144 10.90 -11.32 -8.13
C ALA A 144 10.79 -10.61 -6.78
N ARG A 145 11.26 -9.36 -6.68
CA ARG A 145 11.16 -8.54 -5.46
C ARG A 145 9.70 -8.29 -5.08
N VAL A 146 8.89 -7.79 -6.01
CA VAL A 146 7.47 -7.53 -5.76
C VAL A 146 6.73 -8.83 -5.39
N ALA A 147 6.98 -9.93 -6.11
CA ALA A 147 6.37 -11.22 -5.79
C ALA A 147 6.73 -11.71 -4.37
N THR A 148 7.99 -11.54 -3.97
CA THR A 148 8.47 -11.89 -2.63
C THR A 148 7.82 -11.02 -1.56
N MET A 149 7.71 -9.71 -1.77
CA MET A 149 7.05 -8.79 -0.85
C MET A 149 5.59 -9.16 -0.65
N VAL A 150 4.83 -9.38 -1.73
CA VAL A 150 3.41 -9.75 -1.67
C VAL A 150 3.23 -11.13 -1.01
N ARG A 151 4.11 -12.09 -1.28
CA ARG A 151 4.12 -13.40 -0.60
C ARG A 151 4.32 -13.22 0.91
N LYS A 152 5.34 -12.49 1.33
CA LYS A 152 5.63 -12.23 2.75
C LYS A 152 4.45 -11.54 3.44
N MET A 153 3.88 -10.50 2.82
CA MET A 153 2.70 -9.79 3.29
C MET A 153 1.53 -10.74 3.54
N HIS A 154 1.16 -11.56 2.54
CA HIS A 154 0.04 -12.51 2.68
C HIS A 154 0.34 -13.62 3.68
N THR A 155 1.58 -14.10 3.77
CA THR A 155 2.00 -15.11 4.75
C THR A 155 1.92 -14.57 6.18
N ALA A 156 2.23 -13.29 6.36
CA ALA A 156 2.08 -12.58 7.65
C ALA A 156 0.62 -12.28 8.03
N GLY A 157 -0.34 -12.72 7.23
CA GLY A 157 -1.76 -12.50 7.47
C GLY A 157 -2.29 -11.14 7.03
N ILE A 158 -1.51 -10.37 6.26
CA ILE A 158 -1.87 -9.04 5.79
C ILE A 158 -2.34 -9.10 4.34
N ASN A 159 -3.52 -8.54 4.05
CA ASN A 159 -3.92 -8.21 2.69
C ASN A 159 -4.10 -6.71 2.52
N HIS A 160 -3.61 -6.18 1.38
CA HIS A 160 -3.54 -4.76 1.10
C HIS A 160 -4.91 -4.16 0.77
N ARG A 161 -5.73 -4.88 0.01
CA ARG A 161 -7.03 -4.52 -0.58
C ARG A 161 -6.95 -3.59 -1.79
N ASP A 162 -5.94 -2.76 -1.88
CA ASP A 162 -5.64 -1.87 -3.00
C ASP A 162 -4.19 -2.13 -3.46
N CYS A 163 -3.86 -3.41 -3.69
CA CYS A 163 -2.54 -3.87 -4.13
C CYS A 163 -2.36 -3.55 -5.63
N TYR A 164 -1.94 -2.32 -5.91
CA TYR A 164 -1.65 -1.82 -7.25
C TYR A 164 -0.16 -1.50 -7.38
N ILE A 165 0.36 -1.54 -8.60
CA ILE A 165 1.79 -1.33 -8.86
C ILE A 165 2.27 0.07 -8.45
N CYS A 166 1.41 1.08 -8.50
CA CYS A 166 1.70 2.45 -8.03
C CYS A 166 1.98 2.55 -6.52
N HIS A 167 1.57 1.55 -5.74
CA HIS A 167 1.83 1.51 -4.30
C HIS A 167 3.13 0.80 -3.93
N PHE A 168 3.95 0.43 -4.90
CA PHE A 168 5.30 -0.05 -4.71
C PHE A 168 6.28 1.03 -5.16
N LEU A 169 7.00 1.62 -4.21
CA LEU A 169 7.95 2.71 -4.45
C LEU A 169 9.36 2.16 -4.53
N LEU A 170 10.02 2.38 -5.65
CA LEU A 170 11.43 2.10 -5.86
C LEU A 170 12.26 3.26 -5.30
N HIS A 171 13.18 2.96 -4.40
CA HIS A 171 14.11 3.94 -3.84
C HIS A 171 15.17 4.33 -4.87
N LEU A 172 15.51 5.62 -4.90
CA LEU A 172 16.53 6.18 -5.79
C LEU A 172 17.77 6.63 -5.00
N PRO A 173 18.98 6.61 -5.60
CA PRO A 173 19.27 6.17 -6.97
C PRO A 173 19.20 4.64 -7.11
N PHE A 174 18.75 4.16 -8.27
CA PHE A 174 18.77 2.76 -8.64
C PHE A 174 19.37 2.62 -10.04
N THR A 175 20.54 2.00 -10.15
CA THR A 175 21.28 1.84 -11.42
C THR A 175 21.06 0.48 -12.08
N GLY A 176 20.20 -0.36 -11.50
CA GLY A 176 19.91 -1.71 -11.99
C GLY A 176 20.68 -2.81 -11.27
N ARG A 177 21.40 -2.51 -10.21
CA ARG A 177 22.13 -3.48 -9.39
C ARG A 177 21.24 -4.06 -8.31
N GLU A 178 21.44 -5.33 -7.99
CA GLU A 178 20.61 -6.05 -7.00
C GLU A 178 20.81 -5.53 -5.56
N ASP A 179 22.01 -5.13 -5.21
CA ASP A 179 22.35 -4.57 -3.91
C ASP A 179 21.74 -3.18 -3.64
N GLU A 180 21.39 -2.45 -4.70
CA GLU A 180 20.68 -1.17 -4.63
C GLU A 180 19.16 -1.31 -4.59
N LEU A 181 18.65 -2.51 -4.92
CA LEU A 181 17.22 -2.72 -5.05
C LEU A 181 16.50 -2.66 -3.71
N LYS A 182 15.85 -1.54 -3.46
CA LYS A 182 14.94 -1.35 -2.34
C LYS A 182 13.58 -0.89 -2.85
N ILE A 183 12.53 -1.60 -2.47
CA ILE A 183 11.14 -1.27 -2.80
C ILE A 183 10.35 -1.21 -1.50
N SER A 184 9.60 -0.14 -1.29
CA SER A 184 8.68 0.00 -0.16
C SER A 184 7.23 -0.07 -0.64
N VAL A 185 6.38 -0.78 0.12
CA VAL A 185 4.93 -0.78 -0.11
C VAL A 185 4.27 0.30 0.74
N ILE A 186 3.34 1.06 0.15
CA ILE A 186 2.65 2.19 0.78
C ILE A 186 1.14 2.06 0.71
N ASP A 187 0.42 3.03 1.29
CA ASP A 187 -1.05 3.15 1.27
C ASP A 187 -1.80 2.00 1.94
N LEU A 188 -1.38 1.67 3.15
CA LEU A 188 -1.89 0.56 3.97
C LEU A 188 -3.19 0.89 4.73
N HIS A 189 -3.80 2.05 4.49
CA HIS A 189 -4.98 2.54 5.22
C HIS A 189 -6.20 1.59 5.13
N ARG A 190 -6.26 0.73 4.12
CA ARG A 190 -7.29 -0.30 3.96
C ARG A 190 -6.81 -1.71 4.22
N ALA A 191 -5.54 -1.89 4.60
CA ALA A 191 -4.98 -3.19 4.90
C ALA A 191 -5.77 -3.89 6.02
N GLN A 192 -5.79 -5.20 5.98
CA GLN A 192 -6.44 -6.03 6.98
C GLN A 192 -5.45 -7.07 7.49
N ILE A 193 -5.40 -7.21 8.81
CA ILE A 193 -4.52 -8.15 9.49
C ILE A 193 -5.37 -9.28 10.06
N ARG A 194 -4.95 -10.51 9.83
CA ARG A 194 -5.60 -11.74 10.28
C ARG A 194 -4.55 -12.81 10.59
N ALA A 195 -4.95 -13.88 11.28
CA ALA A 195 -4.07 -15.05 11.45
C ALA A 195 -3.67 -15.66 10.09
N LYS A 196 -4.61 -15.65 9.11
CA LYS A 196 -4.38 -16.12 7.74
C LYS A 196 -5.21 -15.28 6.76
N VAL A 197 -4.62 -14.91 5.61
CA VAL A 197 -5.34 -14.22 4.54
C VAL A 197 -6.29 -15.20 3.84
N PRO A 198 -7.62 -14.98 3.87
CA PRO A 198 -8.55 -15.80 3.12
C PRO A 198 -8.30 -15.72 1.61
N ARG A 199 -8.50 -16.83 0.89
CA ARG A 199 -8.25 -16.93 -0.57
C ARG A 199 -8.88 -15.78 -1.35
N ARG A 200 -10.13 -15.40 -1.04
CA ARG A 200 -10.83 -14.29 -1.72
C ARG A 200 -10.08 -12.94 -1.65
N TRP A 201 -9.41 -12.65 -0.54
CA TRP A 201 -8.68 -11.39 -0.34
C TRP A 201 -7.29 -11.45 -0.95
N ARG A 202 -6.61 -12.59 -0.84
CA ARG A 202 -5.38 -12.90 -1.56
C ARG A 202 -5.58 -12.72 -3.07
N ASP A 203 -6.61 -13.35 -3.61
CA ASP A 203 -6.94 -13.30 -5.03
C ASP A 203 -7.29 -11.87 -5.47
N LYS A 204 -7.96 -11.10 -4.60
CA LYS A 204 -8.26 -9.70 -4.88
C LYS A 204 -7.00 -8.85 -5.04
N ASP A 205 -6.02 -9.01 -4.15
CA ASP A 205 -4.75 -8.27 -4.20
C ASP A 205 -3.94 -8.69 -5.44
N LEU A 206 -3.83 -9.97 -5.73
CA LEU A 206 -3.14 -10.47 -6.93
C LEU A 206 -3.79 -9.99 -8.24
N ILE A 207 -5.12 -9.94 -8.28
CA ILE A 207 -5.86 -9.42 -9.44
C ILE A 207 -5.67 -7.91 -9.59
N GLY A 208 -5.63 -7.16 -8.47
CA GLY A 208 -5.35 -5.73 -8.49
C GLY A 208 -3.96 -5.43 -9.03
N LEU A 209 -2.96 -6.16 -8.55
CA LEU A 209 -1.59 -6.03 -9.02
C LEU A 209 -1.45 -6.40 -10.50
N TYR A 210 -2.05 -7.52 -10.93
CA TYR A 210 -2.09 -7.92 -12.34
C TYR A 210 -2.72 -6.84 -13.21
N PHE A 211 -3.91 -6.34 -12.83
CA PHE A 211 -4.61 -5.27 -13.57
C PHE A 211 -3.74 -4.02 -13.73
N SER A 212 -3.16 -3.51 -12.65
CA SER A 212 -2.34 -2.29 -12.69
C SER A 212 -1.01 -2.45 -13.43
N SER A 213 -0.61 -3.69 -13.75
CA SER A 213 0.61 -3.99 -14.50
C SER A 213 0.38 -4.50 -15.94
N MET A 214 -0.87 -4.45 -16.45
CA MET A 214 -1.18 -5.00 -17.78
C MET A 214 -0.47 -4.24 -18.91
N ASN A 215 -0.35 -2.93 -18.79
CA ASN A 215 0.10 -2.05 -19.86
C ASN A 215 1.59 -1.68 -19.79
N ILE A 216 2.35 -2.23 -18.84
CA ILE A 216 3.78 -1.94 -18.67
C ILE A 216 4.71 -2.91 -19.43
N GLY A 217 4.26 -3.54 -20.50
CA GLY A 217 5.11 -4.40 -21.34
C GLY A 217 5.54 -5.73 -20.70
N LEU A 218 4.76 -6.28 -19.75
CA LEU A 218 5.00 -7.63 -19.21
C LEU A 218 4.54 -8.71 -20.19
N THR A 219 5.39 -9.72 -20.36
CA THR A 219 5.08 -10.90 -21.14
C THR A 219 4.39 -11.98 -20.30
N GLN A 220 3.77 -12.97 -20.95
CA GLN A 220 3.22 -14.14 -20.27
C GLN A 220 4.29 -14.89 -19.44
N ARG A 221 5.56 -14.90 -19.88
CA ARG A 221 6.68 -15.49 -19.12
C ARG A 221 6.98 -14.72 -17.83
N ASP A 222 6.78 -13.41 -17.85
CA ASP A 222 6.96 -12.55 -16.67
C ASP A 222 5.87 -12.81 -15.62
N ILE A 223 4.63 -12.98 -16.06
CA ILE A 223 3.51 -13.36 -15.18
C ILE A 223 3.78 -14.74 -14.53
N TRP A 224 4.24 -15.73 -15.30
CA TRP A 224 4.60 -17.03 -14.74
C TRP A 224 5.79 -16.97 -13.78
N ARG A 225 6.75 -16.08 -14.01
CA ARG A 225 7.87 -15.85 -13.09
C ARG A 225 7.36 -15.28 -11.77
N PHE A 226 6.51 -14.27 -11.83
CA PHE A 226 5.85 -13.73 -10.63
C PHE A 226 5.13 -14.84 -9.85
N MET A 227 4.29 -15.62 -10.53
CA MET A 227 3.51 -16.70 -9.90
C MET A 227 4.42 -17.75 -9.25
N LYS A 228 5.50 -18.15 -9.92
CA LYS A 228 6.47 -19.12 -9.38
C LYS A 228 7.11 -18.62 -8.08
N VAL A 229 7.53 -17.35 -8.04
CA VAL A 229 8.13 -16.75 -6.84
C VAL A 229 7.08 -16.58 -5.74
N TYR A 230 5.91 -16.08 -6.09
CA TYR A 230 4.83 -15.83 -5.13
C TYR A 230 4.34 -17.13 -4.46
N PHE A 231 4.04 -18.18 -5.23
CA PHE A 231 3.54 -19.45 -4.67
C PHE A 231 4.67 -20.34 -4.13
N GLY A 232 5.90 -20.18 -4.60
CA GLY A 232 7.05 -20.99 -4.19
C GLY A 232 6.92 -22.45 -4.56
N MET A 233 6.23 -22.77 -5.67
CA MET A 233 6.00 -24.13 -6.16
C MET A 233 6.19 -24.22 -7.67
N PRO A 234 6.34 -25.44 -8.24
CA PRO A 234 6.47 -25.65 -9.69
C PRO A 234 5.27 -25.10 -10.48
N LEU A 235 5.50 -24.61 -11.70
CA LEU A 235 4.44 -24.04 -12.54
C LEU A 235 3.30 -25.00 -12.83
N ARG A 236 3.59 -26.30 -12.98
CA ARG A 236 2.57 -27.35 -13.19
C ARG A 236 1.58 -27.39 -12.02
N ASP A 237 2.07 -27.28 -10.79
CA ASP A 237 1.23 -27.33 -9.60
C ASP A 237 0.44 -26.02 -9.43
N ILE A 238 1.06 -24.86 -9.74
CA ILE A 238 0.36 -23.57 -9.79
C ILE A 238 -0.80 -23.63 -10.79
N TYR A 239 -0.55 -24.14 -12.00
CA TYR A 239 -1.60 -24.26 -13.02
C TYR A 239 -2.75 -25.12 -12.53
N ARG A 240 -2.47 -26.26 -11.91
CA ARG A 240 -3.47 -27.19 -11.39
C ARG A 240 -4.29 -26.59 -10.23
N LEU A 241 -3.62 -25.92 -9.27
CA LEU A 241 -4.24 -25.47 -8.02
C LEU A 241 -4.86 -24.05 -8.11
N GLU A 242 -4.36 -23.21 -9.01
CA GLU A 242 -4.72 -21.80 -9.09
C GLU A 242 -5.30 -21.38 -10.45
N ILE A 243 -5.75 -22.36 -11.27
CA ILE A 243 -6.35 -22.09 -12.59
C ILE A 243 -7.54 -21.12 -12.50
N ASP A 244 -8.33 -21.22 -11.43
CA ASP A 244 -9.47 -20.32 -11.20
C ASP A 244 -9.04 -18.90 -10.93
N LEU A 245 -7.94 -18.69 -10.22
CA LEU A 245 -7.35 -17.35 -10.01
C LEU A 245 -6.93 -16.76 -11.35
N LEU A 246 -6.23 -17.52 -12.18
CA LEU A 246 -5.76 -17.08 -13.50
C LEU A 246 -6.93 -16.68 -14.42
N LYS A 247 -7.99 -17.51 -14.48
CA LYS A 247 -9.21 -17.20 -15.22
C LYS A 247 -9.90 -15.93 -14.68
N LYS A 248 -10.06 -15.84 -13.37
CA LYS A 248 -10.67 -14.66 -12.71
C LYS A 248 -9.85 -13.40 -12.94
N ALA A 249 -8.52 -13.47 -12.91
CA ALA A 249 -7.64 -12.33 -13.14
C ALA A 249 -7.88 -11.75 -14.55
N ARG A 250 -7.86 -12.58 -15.59
CA ARG A 250 -8.11 -12.15 -16.97
C ARG A 250 -9.50 -11.50 -17.13
N ILE A 251 -10.56 -12.17 -16.62
CA ILE A 251 -11.94 -11.66 -16.74
C ILE A 251 -12.11 -10.34 -16.00
N LYS A 252 -11.61 -10.25 -14.75
CA LYS A 252 -11.78 -9.03 -13.95
C LYS A 252 -10.94 -7.87 -14.47
N ALA A 253 -9.69 -8.13 -14.87
CA ALA A 253 -8.83 -7.12 -15.45
C ALA A 253 -9.45 -6.52 -16.73
N GLY A 254 -9.91 -7.36 -17.67
CA GLY A 254 -10.59 -6.89 -18.87
C GLY A 254 -11.91 -6.11 -18.57
N LYS A 255 -12.67 -6.50 -17.55
CA LYS A 255 -13.86 -5.73 -17.12
C LYS A 255 -13.52 -4.35 -16.54
N ILE A 256 -12.44 -4.26 -15.77
CA ILE A 256 -11.98 -2.99 -15.19
C ILE A 256 -11.46 -2.09 -16.31
N GLU A 257 -10.65 -2.63 -17.23
CA GLU A 257 -10.13 -1.91 -18.39
C GLU A 257 -11.26 -1.36 -19.27
N ALA A 258 -12.23 -2.20 -19.65
CA ALA A 258 -13.40 -1.77 -20.41
C ALA A 258 -14.23 -0.70 -19.69
N ARG A 259 -14.30 -0.73 -18.34
CA ARG A 259 -14.96 0.30 -17.55
C ARG A 259 -14.18 1.60 -17.51
N THR A 260 -12.86 1.54 -17.42
CA THR A 260 -11.96 2.70 -17.42
C THR A 260 -12.07 3.43 -18.76
N ILE A 261 -11.95 2.70 -19.88
CA ILE A 261 -12.12 3.25 -21.24
C ILE A 261 -13.48 3.93 -21.41
N ARG A 262 -14.57 3.27 -20.94
CA ARG A 262 -15.93 3.81 -21.06
C ARG A 262 -16.19 5.08 -20.24
N LYS A 263 -15.41 5.29 -19.20
CA LYS A 263 -15.51 6.47 -18.33
C LYS A 263 -14.57 7.60 -18.72
N ASN A 264 -13.79 7.45 -19.78
CA ASN A 264 -12.71 8.38 -20.16
C ASN A 264 -11.76 8.71 -18.99
N LEU A 265 -11.49 7.74 -18.17
CA LEU A 265 -10.56 7.81 -17.04
C LEU A 265 -9.23 7.20 -17.43
#